data_8bf7b7a0d6102e631b49dbe82eeb9528
#
_entry.id   8bf7b7a0d6102e631b49dbe82eeb9528
#
_cell.length_a   1.000
_cell.length_b   1.000
_cell.length_c   1.000
_cell.angle_alpha   90.00
_cell.angle_beta   90.00
_cell.angle_gamma   90.00
#
_symmetry.space_group_name_H-M   'P 1'
#
loop_
_entity.id
_entity.type
_entity.pdbx_description
1 polymer ?
#
loop_
_entity_poly.entity_id
_entity_poly.type
_entity_poly.pdbx_seq_one_letter_code
_entity_poly.pdbx_strand_id
1 'polypeptide(L)'
;MMKKLYDKSELGFALVWIGIYCVGMSIFDEISRRSGVESSASAMFGVAASLFLYFWLKRQGKLERFGLCKPTVPAKAFLFYIPLIVITLQNVWGGVAVHYDVVGTVCFIVKMLCVGFLEELIFRGFLFKAMSRDSIKWAVVVSSVTFGLGHIINLLNGSGMGVTENLVQIFFAVLIGFLYVIIFWRGGSLWPCIISHGVLNSLSAFSATGESMLRVVILCVLVVAYAVVLLKTLPKAKEN
;
A
#
# COMPACT_ATOMS: atom_id res chain seq x y z
N MET A 1 20.04 12.21 -12.75
CA MET A 1 18.68 12.71 -12.99
C MET A 1 17.78 12.58 -11.74
N MET A 2 17.58 11.41 -11.17
CA MET A 2 16.74 11.16 -9.98
C MET A 2 17.08 12.05 -8.77
N LYS A 3 18.36 12.11 -8.38
CA LYS A 3 18.80 12.96 -7.26
C LYS A 3 18.48 14.43 -7.51
N LYS A 4 18.73 14.96 -8.71
CA LYS A 4 18.41 16.36 -9.07
C LYS A 4 16.91 16.66 -8.95
N LEU A 5 16.03 15.72 -9.36
CA LEU A 5 14.59 15.86 -9.22
C LEU A 5 14.18 15.90 -7.74
N TYR A 6 14.70 14.96 -6.96
CA TYR A 6 14.44 14.87 -5.52
C TYR A 6 14.91 16.16 -4.78
N ASP A 7 16.13 16.61 -5.07
CA ASP A 7 16.72 17.79 -4.43
C ASP A 7 15.98 19.08 -4.83
N LYS A 8 15.38 19.13 -6.04
CA LYS A 8 14.57 20.24 -6.51
C LYS A 8 13.19 20.29 -5.87
N SER A 9 12.52 19.14 -5.75
CA SER A 9 11.16 19.05 -5.20
C SER A 9 10.86 17.62 -4.76
N GLU A 10 10.74 17.39 -3.46
CA GLU A 10 10.32 16.09 -2.92
C GLU A 10 8.88 15.75 -3.33
N LEU A 11 7.99 16.74 -3.36
CA LEU A 11 6.62 16.56 -3.84
C LEU A 11 6.60 16.19 -5.33
N GLY A 12 7.36 16.92 -6.17
CA GLY A 12 7.48 16.58 -7.59
C GLY A 12 8.06 15.19 -7.83
N PHE A 13 9.02 14.76 -6.99
CA PHE A 13 9.56 13.42 -7.01
C PHE A 13 8.49 12.36 -6.69
N ALA A 14 7.67 12.59 -5.67
CA ALA A 14 6.56 11.70 -5.31
C ALA A 14 5.53 11.57 -6.45
N LEU A 15 5.12 12.69 -7.05
CA LEU A 15 4.16 12.70 -8.16
C LEU A 15 4.69 11.97 -9.40
N VAL A 16 5.97 12.14 -9.73
CA VAL A 16 6.60 11.40 -10.84
C VAL A 16 6.60 9.90 -10.56
N TRP A 17 6.88 9.48 -9.32
CA TRP A 17 6.85 8.06 -8.97
C TRP A 17 5.43 7.48 -8.95
N ILE A 18 4.42 8.24 -8.56
CA ILE A 18 3.00 7.83 -8.72
C ILE A 18 2.72 7.56 -10.21
N GLY A 19 3.11 8.48 -11.10
CA GLY A 19 2.93 8.31 -12.54
C GLY A 19 3.66 7.08 -13.11
N ILE A 20 4.95 6.91 -12.77
CA ILE A 20 5.75 5.76 -13.21
C ILE A 20 5.12 4.45 -12.71
N TYR A 21 4.68 4.39 -11.47
CA TYR A 21 4.06 3.23 -10.87
C TYR A 21 2.75 2.88 -11.57
N CYS A 22 1.81 3.83 -11.68
CA CYS A 22 0.50 3.59 -12.28
C CYS A 22 0.61 3.18 -13.75
N VAL A 23 1.38 3.91 -14.55
CA VAL A 23 1.57 3.61 -15.97
C VAL A 23 2.33 2.30 -16.16
N GLY A 24 3.42 2.12 -15.40
CA GLY A 24 4.23 0.91 -15.48
C GLY A 24 3.41 -0.34 -15.12
N MET A 25 2.72 -0.35 -13.98
CA MET A 25 1.89 -1.49 -13.59
C MET A 25 0.82 -1.80 -14.64
N SER A 26 0.13 -0.77 -15.18
CA SER A 26 -0.90 -0.97 -16.21
C SER A 26 -0.34 -1.58 -17.50
N ILE A 27 0.81 -1.11 -17.97
CA ILE A 27 1.48 -1.67 -19.16
C ILE A 27 1.89 -3.12 -18.93
N PHE A 28 2.55 -3.41 -17.80
CA PHE A 28 3.04 -4.74 -17.50
C PHE A 28 1.94 -5.74 -17.12
N ASP A 29 0.81 -5.28 -16.58
CA ASP A 29 -0.41 -6.09 -16.42
C ASP A 29 -0.98 -6.49 -17.78
N GLU A 30 -1.03 -5.58 -18.75
CA GLU A 30 -1.46 -5.91 -20.11
C GLU A 30 -0.50 -6.91 -20.79
N ILE A 31 0.81 -6.77 -20.61
CA ILE A 31 1.80 -7.73 -21.10
C ILE A 31 1.60 -9.10 -20.45
N SER A 32 1.33 -9.16 -19.14
CA SER A 32 1.01 -10.42 -18.45
C SER A 32 -0.21 -11.11 -19.05
N ARG A 33 -1.30 -10.37 -19.26
CA ARG A 33 -2.52 -10.91 -19.89
C ARG A 33 -2.26 -11.49 -21.28
N ARG A 34 -1.49 -10.78 -22.10
CA ARG A 34 -1.12 -11.26 -23.45
C ARG A 34 -0.17 -12.45 -23.43
N SER A 35 0.66 -12.59 -22.41
CA SER A 35 1.57 -13.74 -22.29
C SER A 35 0.86 -15.02 -21.87
N GLY A 36 -0.38 -14.94 -21.38
CA GLY A 36 -1.15 -16.06 -20.85
C GLY A 36 -0.66 -16.56 -19.47
N VAL A 37 0.33 -15.92 -18.85
CA VAL A 37 0.80 -16.23 -17.50
C VAL A 37 0.44 -15.10 -16.56
N GLU A 38 -0.47 -15.37 -15.62
CA GLU A 38 -1.01 -14.39 -14.69
C GLU A 38 0.11 -13.64 -13.96
N SER A 39 0.01 -12.30 -13.98
CA SER A 39 0.89 -11.38 -13.25
C SER A 39 2.41 -11.51 -13.54
N SER A 40 2.85 -12.27 -14.55
CA SER A 40 4.26 -12.56 -14.78
C SER A 40 5.12 -11.32 -15.06
N ALA A 41 4.73 -10.52 -16.04
CA ALA A 41 5.48 -9.33 -16.43
C ALA A 41 5.35 -8.21 -15.35
N SER A 42 4.18 -8.05 -14.74
CA SER A 42 3.97 -7.07 -13.67
C SER A 42 4.73 -7.43 -12.38
N ALA A 43 4.90 -8.71 -12.07
CA ALA A 43 5.79 -9.15 -10.99
C ALA A 43 7.26 -8.75 -11.27
N MET A 44 7.74 -8.98 -12.50
CA MET A 44 9.09 -8.57 -12.90
C MET A 44 9.30 -7.06 -12.79
N PHE A 45 8.35 -6.26 -13.28
CA PHE A 45 8.39 -4.80 -13.14
C PHE A 45 8.39 -4.40 -11.66
N GLY A 46 7.49 -4.98 -10.86
CA GLY A 46 7.39 -4.71 -9.42
C GLY A 46 8.71 -5.00 -8.68
N VAL A 47 9.34 -6.15 -8.95
CA VAL A 47 10.64 -6.50 -8.38
C VAL A 47 11.72 -5.51 -8.82
N ALA A 48 11.81 -5.20 -10.10
CA ALA A 48 12.81 -4.27 -10.63
C ALA A 48 12.66 -2.86 -10.03
N ALA A 49 11.43 -2.34 -9.96
CA ALA A 49 11.15 -1.02 -9.39
C ALA A 49 11.42 -0.99 -7.87
N SER A 50 11.05 -2.05 -7.15
CA SER A 50 11.29 -2.17 -5.69
C SER A 50 12.78 -2.21 -5.38
N LEU A 51 13.56 -3.04 -6.08
CA LEU A 51 15.00 -3.11 -5.92
C LEU A 51 15.67 -1.79 -6.29
N PHE A 52 15.25 -1.18 -7.40
CA PHE A 52 15.78 0.11 -7.84
C PHE A 52 15.58 1.19 -6.77
N LEU A 53 14.36 1.35 -6.23
CA LEU A 53 14.08 2.34 -5.20
C LEU A 53 14.81 2.03 -3.89
N TYR A 54 14.81 0.77 -3.46
CA TYR A 54 15.51 0.37 -2.23
C TYR A 54 17.01 0.69 -2.31
N PHE A 55 17.69 0.28 -3.39
CA PHE A 55 19.12 0.53 -3.54
C PHE A 55 19.44 2.00 -3.78
N TRP A 56 18.57 2.74 -4.48
CA TRP A 56 18.72 4.18 -4.63
C TRP A 56 18.64 4.88 -3.26
N LEU A 57 17.64 4.57 -2.45
CA LEU A 57 17.51 5.13 -1.09
C LEU A 57 18.67 4.75 -0.19
N LYS A 58 19.13 3.49 -0.25
CA LYS A 58 20.28 3.01 0.50
C LYS A 58 21.56 3.80 0.15
N ARG A 59 21.81 4.00 -1.14
CA ARG A 59 22.97 4.80 -1.61
C ARG A 59 22.88 6.27 -1.22
N GLN A 60 21.67 6.81 -1.04
CA GLN A 60 21.48 8.19 -0.58
C GLN A 60 21.46 8.31 0.95
N GLY A 61 21.60 7.23 1.71
CA GLY A 61 21.46 7.22 3.18
C GLY A 61 20.08 7.62 3.68
N LYS A 62 19.01 7.36 2.91
CA LYS A 62 17.67 7.87 3.17
C LYS A 62 16.66 6.79 3.62
N LEU A 63 17.10 5.56 3.91
CA LEU A 63 16.19 4.48 4.30
C LEU A 63 15.39 4.84 5.55
N GLU A 64 16.04 5.32 6.61
CA GLU A 64 15.36 5.71 7.86
C GLU A 64 14.40 6.87 7.67
N ARG A 65 14.79 7.88 6.88
CA ARG A 65 13.93 9.02 6.57
C ARG A 65 12.57 8.59 5.99
N PHE A 66 12.58 7.56 5.16
CA PHE A 66 11.38 7.04 4.51
C PHE A 66 10.79 5.81 5.21
N GLY A 67 11.19 5.58 6.47
CA GLY A 67 10.60 4.56 7.33
C GLY A 67 11.01 3.12 7.02
N LEU A 68 12.02 2.91 6.17
CA LEU A 68 12.59 1.58 5.93
C LEU A 68 13.60 1.22 7.05
N CYS A 69 13.11 1.29 8.28
CA CYS A 69 13.86 1.07 9.52
C CYS A 69 12.96 0.36 10.54
N LYS A 70 13.55 -0.01 11.68
CA LYS A 70 12.79 -0.60 12.80
C LYS A 70 11.80 0.42 13.38
N PRO A 71 10.61 -0.02 13.86
CA PRO A 71 9.69 0.86 14.57
C PRO A 71 10.37 1.53 15.79
N THR A 72 10.06 2.80 15.97
CA THR A 72 10.55 3.58 17.14
C THR A 72 9.69 3.41 18.37
N VAL A 73 8.50 2.83 18.20
CA VAL A 73 7.51 2.56 19.26
C VAL A 73 7.31 1.05 19.37
N PRO A 74 7.28 0.49 20.60
CA PRO A 74 7.18 -0.95 20.82
C PRO A 74 5.80 -1.48 20.35
N ALA A 75 5.78 -2.74 19.92
CA ALA A 75 4.57 -3.41 19.37
C ALA A 75 3.38 -3.38 20.33
N LYS A 76 3.60 -3.41 21.66
CA LYS A 76 2.53 -3.30 22.66
C LYS A 76 1.69 -2.02 22.51
N ALA A 77 2.28 -0.92 22.08
CA ALA A 77 1.57 0.34 21.87
C ALA A 77 0.62 0.27 20.64
N PHE A 78 0.88 -0.64 19.72
CA PHE A 78 0.03 -0.97 18.57
C PHE A 78 -0.90 -2.17 18.86
N LEU A 79 -1.17 -2.48 20.14
CA LEU A 79 -1.92 -3.68 20.54
C LEU A 79 -1.33 -4.95 19.90
N PHE A 80 0.02 -5.05 19.89
CA PHE A 80 0.79 -6.12 19.22
C PHE A 80 0.41 -6.32 17.74
N TYR A 81 -0.13 -5.30 17.09
CA TYR A 81 -0.65 -5.35 15.72
C TYR A 81 -1.79 -6.38 15.49
N ILE A 82 -2.42 -6.90 16.57
CA ILE A 82 -3.51 -7.88 16.44
C ILE A 82 -4.65 -7.37 15.54
N PRO A 83 -5.19 -6.14 15.71
CA PRO A 83 -6.23 -5.65 14.81
C PRO A 83 -5.75 -5.52 13.36
N LEU A 84 -4.48 -5.14 13.15
CA LEU A 84 -3.89 -5.08 11.82
C LEU A 84 -3.80 -6.45 11.17
N ILE A 85 -3.38 -7.48 11.93
CA ILE A 85 -3.32 -8.87 11.45
C ILE A 85 -4.73 -9.36 11.07
N VAL A 86 -5.74 -9.09 11.91
CA VAL A 86 -7.14 -9.45 11.61
C VAL A 86 -7.59 -8.81 10.30
N ILE A 87 -7.35 -7.50 10.10
CA ILE A 87 -7.67 -6.79 8.86
C ILE A 87 -6.90 -7.40 7.67
N THR A 88 -5.62 -7.72 7.84
CA THR A 88 -4.78 -8.32 6.80
C THR A 88 -5.32 -9.65 6.30
N LEU A 89 -5.90 -10.46 7.18
CA LEU A 89 -6.42 -11.79 6.85
C LEU A 89 -7.84 -11.78 6.26
N GLN A 90 -8.43 -10.62 6.04
CA GLN A 90 -9.84 -10.47 5.62
C GLN A 90 -10.23 -11.28 4.37
N ASN A 91 -9.30 -11.41 3.41
CA ASN A 91 -9.56 -12.12 2.16
C ASN A 91 -9.80 -13.63 2.33
N VAL A 92 -9.40 -14.20 3.47
CA VAL A 92 -9.60 -15.62 3.78
C VAL A 92 -10.66 -15.86 4.86
N TRP A 93 -11.35 -14.83 5.35
CA TRP A 93 -12.42 -15.00 6.36
C TRP A 93 -13.62 -15.82 5.84
N GLY A 94 -13.86 -15.82 4.55
CA GLY A 94 -14.95 -16.56 3.91
C GLY A 94 -14.58 -17.96 3.44
N GLY A 95 -13.36 -18.41 3.75
CA GLY A 95 -12.80 -19.66 3.26
C GLY A 95 -11.66 -19.44 2.25
N VAL A 96 -11.11 -20.54 1.75
CA VAL A 96 -9.93 -20.54 0.88
C VAL A 96 -10.25 -21.28 -0.43
N ALA A 97 -9.96 -20.65 -1.58
CA ALA A 97 -10.01 -21.26 -2.89
C ALA A 97 -8.78 -20.78 -3.70
N VAL A 98 -8.26 -21.62 -4.60
CA VAL A 98 -7.13 -21.25 -5.45
C VAL A 98 -7.67 -20.82 -6.81
N HIS A 99 -7.27 -19.64 -7.29
CA HIS A 99 -7.79 -19.05 -8.54
C HIS A 99 -6.86 -19.23 -9.74
N TYR A 100 -5.57 -19.43 -9.51
CA TYR A 100 -4.53 -19.49 -10.53
C TYR A 100 -3.80 -20.84 -10.45
N ASP A 101 -3.12 -21.22 -11.53
CA ASP A 101 -2.15 -22.30 -11.48
C ASP A 101 -0.95 -21.94 -10.56
N VAL A 102 -0.04 -22.88 -10.35
CA VAL A 102 1.10 -22.68 -9.43
C VAL A 102 1.96 -21.49 -9.85
N VAL A 103 2.26 -21.36 -11.15
CA VAL A 103 3.13 -20.30 -11.66
C VAL A 103 2.44 -18.94 -11.54
N GLY A 104 1.18 -18.84 -11.96
CA GLY A 104 0.37 -17.64 -11.84
C GLY A 104 0.19 -17.22 -10.37
N THR A 105 -0.06 -18.17 -9.47
CA THR A 105 -0.16 -17.89 -8.02
C THR A 105 1.13 -17.32 -7.47
N VAL A 106 2.29 -17.88 -7.80
CA VAL A 106 3.59 -17.35 -7.35
C VAL A 106 3.85 -15.96 -7.93
N CYS A 107 3.62 -15.75 -9.22
CA CYS A 107 3.78 -14.46 -9.86
C CYS A 107 2.85 -13.40 -9.23
N PHE A 108 1.59 -13.76 -8.97
CA PHE A 108 0.62 -12.88 -8.32
C PHE A 108 1.08 -12.48 -6.90
N ILE A 109 1.50 -13.44 -6.07
CA ILE A 109 2.00 -13.15 -4.72
C ILE A 109 3.22 -12.22 -4.78
N VAL A 110 4.20 -12.50 -5.65
CA VAL A 110 5.39 -11.65 -5.82
C VAL A 110 4.98 -10.24 -6.25
N LYS A 111 4.07 -10.11 -7.24
CA LYS A 111 3.51 -8.83 -7.66
C LYS A 111 2.91 -8.08 -6.46
N MET A 112 2.04 -8.72 -5.68
CA MET A 112 1.30 -8.08 -4.59
C MET A 112 2.21 -7.67 -3.42
N LEU A 113 3.26 -8.42 -3.13
CA LEU A 113 4.28 -8.01 -2.17
C LEU A 113 5.05 -6.78 -2.65
N CYS A 114 5.38 -6.71 -3.94
CA CYS A 114 6.01 -5.54 -4.55
C CYS A 114 5.05 -4.32 -4.58
N VAL A 115 3.76 -4.54 -4.87
CA VAL A 115 2.72 -3.51 -4.78
C VAL A 115 2.68 -2.92 -3.37
N GLY A 116 2.60 -3.77 -2.34
CA GLY A 116 2.62 -3.31 -0.95
C GLY A 116 3.87 -2.49 -0.62
N PHE A 117 5.05 -2.89 -1.10
CA PHE A 117 6.28 -2.12 -0.90
C PHE A 117 6.26 -0.79 -1.65
N LEU A 118 5.94 -0.80 -2.94
CA LEU A 118 6.00 0.38 -3.81
C LEU A 118 4.96 1.43 -3.40
N GLU A 119 3.72 1.01 -3.19
CA GLU A 119 2.65 1.95 -2.82
C GLU A 119 2.88 2.56 -1.45
N GLU A 120 3.28 1.76 -0.45
CA GLU A 120 3.59 2.33 0.87
C GLU A 120 4.78 3.30 0.82
N LEU A 121 5.82 2.96 0.07
CA LEU A 121 6.98 3.84 -0.10
C LEU A 121 6.61 5.12 -0.85
N ILE A 122 5.81 5.04 -1.91
CA ILE A 122 5.42 6.19 -2.73
C ILE A 122 4.44 7.11 -1.97
N PHE A 123 3.36 6.55 -1.41
CA PHE A 123 2.32 7.36 -0.79
C PHE A 123 2.67 7.80 0.64
N ARG A 124 3.24 6.92 1.47
CA ARG A 124 3.59 7.24 2.88
C ARG A 124 5.06 7.69 3.00
N GLY A 125 5.96 7.03 2.31
CA GLY A 125 7.37 7.43 2.29
C GLY A 125 7.55 8.78 1.59
N PHE A 126 7.21 8.89 0.32
CA PHE A 126 7.53 10.11 -0.46
C PHE A 126 6.46 11.18 -0.30
N LEU A 127 5.20 10.93 -0.68
CA LEU A 127 4.16 11.95 -0.73
C LEU A 127 3.82 12.50 0.65
N PHE A 128 3.49 11.64 1.62
CA PHE A 128 3.20 12.10 2.98
C PHE A 128 4.38 12.85 3.61
N LYS A 129 5.62 12.32 3.50
CA LYS A 129 6.80 12.99 4.06
C LYS A 129 7.11 14.33 3.38
N ALA A 130 6.91 14.45 2.08
CA ALA A 130 7.09 15.72 1.38
C ALA A 130 6.12 16.79 1.90
N MET A 131 4.85 16.44 2.09
CA MET A 131 3.80 17.37 2.52
C MET A 131 3.79 17.60 4.03
N SER A 132 4.27 16.65 4.85
CA SER A 132 4.23 16.74 6.32
C SER A 132 5.11 17.87 6.89
N ARG A 133 6.00 18.44 6.09
CA ARG A 133 6.80 19.62 6.45
C ARG A 133 5.95 20.89 6.57
N ASP A 134 4.92 21.00 5.72
CA ASP A 134 4.07 22.18 5.69
C ASP A 134 2.84 21.98 6.58
N SER A 135 2.21 20.82 6.51
CA SER A 135 1.03 20.50 7.30
C SER A 135 0.81 19.01 7.43
N ILE A 136 0.93 18.47 8.65
CA ILE A 136 0.63 17.07 8.95
C ILE A 136 -0.82 16.72 8.60
N LYS A 137 -1.77 17.60 8.92
CA LYS A 137 -3.20 17.38 8.63
C LYS A 137 -3.43 17.15 7.13
N TRP A 138 -2.92 18.06 6.29
CA TRP A 138 -3.07 17.93 4.84
C TRP A 138 -2.27 16.79 4.27
N ALA A 139 -1.08 16.52 4.79
CA ALA A 139 -0.29 15.35 4.38
C ALA A 139 -1.03 14.03 4.61
N VAL A 140 -1.67 13.86 5.79
CA VAL A 140 -2.49 12.68 6.10
C VAL A 140 -3.66 12.57 5.13
N VAL A 141 -4.42 13.65 4.92
CA VAL A 141 -5.60 13.64 4.05
C VAL A 141 -5.20 13.36 2.60
N VAL A 142 -4.26 14.13 2.06
CA VAL A 142 -3.87 14.00 0.64
C VAL A 142 -3.25 12.63 0.36
N SER A 143 -2.34 12.15 1.21
CA SER A 143 -1.72 10.82 1.02
C SER A 143 -2.77 9.71 1.03
N SER A 144 -3.76 9.76 1.93
CA SER A 144 -4.79 8.72 2.06
C SER A 144 -5.82 8.77 0.93
N VAL A 145 -6.28 9.98 0.59
CA VAL A 145 -7.29 10.16 -0.48
C VAL A 145 -6.70 9.86 -1.85
N THR A 146 -5.50 10.36 -2.17
CA THR A 146 -4.85 10.07 -3.45
C THR A 146 -4.52 8.59 -3.60
N PHE A 147 -4.12 7.92 -2.53
CA PHE A 147 -3.94 6.47 -2.54
C PHE A 147 -5.23 5.73 -2.91
N GLY A 148 -6.34 6.04 -2.24
CA GLY A 148 -7.63 5.42 -2.56
C GLY A 148 -8.10 5.75 -3.98
N LEU A 149 -8.03 7.03 -4.39
CA LEU A 149 -8.41 7.45 -5.74
C LEU A 149 -7.55 6.83 -6.83
N GLY A 150 -6.30 6.46 -6.53
CA GLY A 150 -5.45 5.72 -7.48
C GLY A 150 -6.07 4.43 -7.98
N HIS A 151 -6.95 3.80 -7.21
CA HIS A 151 -7.66 2.57 -7.60
C HIS A 151 -8.70 2.77 -8.70
N ILE A 152 -9.06 4.03 -9.05
CA ILE A 152 -9.95 4.31 -10.19
C ILE A 152 -9.37 3.76 -11.51
N ILE A 153 -8.05 3.60 -11.57
CA ILE A 153 -7.37 3.04 -12.74
C ILE A 153 -7.83 1.62 -13.05
N ASN A 154 -8.36 0.88 -12.06
CA ASN A 154 -8.88 -0.47 -12.24
C ASN A 154 -10.11 -0.52 -13.17
N LEU A 155 -10.83 0.60 -13.34
CA LEU A 155 -11.90 0.71 -14.35
C LEU A 155 -11.35 0.82 -15.77
N LEU A 156 -10.10 1.24 -15.94
CA LEU A 156 -9.51 1.59 -17.22
C LEU A 156 -8.45 0.60 -17.69
N ASN A 157 -7.84 -0.15 -16.75
CA ASN A 157 -6.69 -1.02 -17.05
C ASN A 157 -7.04 -2.46 -17.47
N GLY A 158 -8.33 -2.74 -17.73
CA GLY A 158 -8.79 -4.06 -18.17
C GLY A 158 -8.88 -5.11 -17.05
N SER A 159 -9.00 -4.69 -15.79
CA SER A 159 -9.19 -5.60 -14.64
C SER A 159 -10.53 -6.34 -14.66
N GLY A 160 -11.50 -5.85 -15.44
CA GLY A 160 -12.88 -6.37 -15.43
C GLY A 160 -13.73 -5.96 -14.24
N MET A 161 -13.20 -5.10 -13.34
CA MET A 161 -13.91 -4.64 -12.15
C MET A 161 -15.10 -3.74 -12.51
N GLY A 162 -16.26 -3.99 -11.89
CA GLY A 162 -17.45 -3.15 -12.04
C GLY A 162 -17.32 -1.81 -11.31
N VAL A 163 -18.13 -0.82 -11.73
CA VAL A 163 -18.09 0.54 -11.13
C VAL A 163 -18.38 0.48 -9.61
N THR A 164 -19.40 -0.25 -9.18
CA THR A 164 -19.78 -0.36 -7.77
C THR A 164 -18.67 -1.00 -6.94
N GLU A 165 -18.09 -2.09 -7.43
CA GLU A 165 -16.95 -2.78 -6.79
C GLU A 165 -15.75 -1.86 -6.66
N ASN A 166 -15.45 -1.10 -7.71
CA ASN A 166 -14.34 -0.14 -7.69
C ASN A 166 -14.59 1.01 -6.70
N LEU A 167 -15.82 1.53 -6.59
CA LEU A 167 -16.16 2.55 -5.60
C LEU A 167 -16.01 2.03 -4.17
N VAL A 168 -16.43 0.79 -3.90
CA VAL A 168 -16.22 0.13 -2.59
C VAL A 168 -14.72 -0.03 -2.32
N GLN A 169 -13.96 -0.48 -3.30
CA GLN A 169 -12.50 -0.59 -3.20
C GLN A 169 -11.84 0.76 -2.89
N ILE A 170 -12.20 1.83 -3.62
CA ILE A 170 -11.68 3.19 -3.39
C ILE A 170 -11.98 3.63 -1.96
N PHE A 171 -13.22 3.46 -1.51
CA PHE A 171 -13.64 3.85 -0.16
C PHE A 171 -12.83 3.11 0.91
N PHE A 172 -12.72 1.78 0.79
CA PHE A 172 -11.93 0.98 1.72
C PHE A 172 -10.44 1.34 1.68
N ALA A 173 -9.89 1.56 0.48
CA ALA A 173 -8.50 1.97 0.30
C ALA A 173 -8.20 3.34 0.94
N VAL A 174 -9.14 4.30 0.88
CA VAL A 174 -9.01 5.57 1.61
C VAL A 174 -8.93 5.33 3.12
N LEU A 175 -9.80 4.49 3.69
CA LEU A 175 -9.81 4.18 5.13
C LEU A 175 -8.52 3.47 5.57
N ILE A 176 -8.08 2.47 4.82
CA ILE A 176 -6.78 1.80 5.04
C ILE A 176 -5.64 2.79 4.88
N GLY A 177 -5.76 3.70 3.92
CA GLY A 177 -4.83 4.80 3.71
C GLY A 177 -4.60 5.63 4.98
N PHE A 178 -5.67 6.04 5.64
CA PHE A 178 -5.60 6.76 6.91
C PHE A 178 -4.95 5.92 8.01
N LEU A 179 -5.34 4.65 8.15
CA LEU A 179 -4.75 3.75 9.15
C LEU A 179 -3.24 3.61 8.96
N TYR A 180 -2.78 3.33 7.74
CA TYR A 180 -1.36 3.14 7.44
C TYR A 180 -0.54 4.41 7.64
N VAL A 181 -1.09 5.59 7.27
CA VAL A 181 -0.42 6.87 7.57
C VAL A 181 -0.25 7.06 9.08
N ILE A 182 -1.27 6.74 9.89
CA ILE A 182 -1.21 6.86 11.35
C ILE A 182 -0.15 5.90 11.92
N ILE A 183 -0.13 4.63 11.48
CA ILE A 183 0.85 3.64 11.91
C ILE A 183 2.27 4.13 11.57
N PHE A 184 2.48 4.59 10.35
CA PHE A 184 3.79 5.09 9.91
C PHE A 184 4.19 6.37 10.65
N TRP A 185 3.31 7.38 10.68
CA TRP A 185 3.61 8.67 11.31
C TRP A 185 3.94 8.53 12.79
N ARG A 186 3.20 7.70 13.51
CA ARG A 186 3.39 7.50 14.96
C ARG A 186 4.46 6.47 15.29
N GLY A 187 4.66 5.48 14.43
CA GLY A 187 5.57 4.36 14.65
C GLY A 187 6.96 4.51 14.03
N GLY A 188 7.11 5.44 13.08
CA GLY A 188 8.38 5.73 12.41
C GLY A 188 8.83 4.67 11.40
N SER A 189 8.09 3.56 11.24
CA SER A 189 8.43 2.47 10.32
C SER A 189 7.31 2.17 9.33
N LEU A 190 7.68 1.98 8.07
CA LEU A 190 6.76 1.53 7.02
C LEU A 190 6.57 0.01 7.00
N TRP A 191 7.46 -0.77 7.62
CA TRP A 191 7.40 -2.22 7.52
C TRP A 191 6.07 -2.84 7.96
N PRO A 192 5.41 -2.42 9.05
CA PRO A 192 4.09 -2.94 9.39
C PRO A 192 3.06 -2.71 8.30
N CYS A 193 3.09 -1.54 7.65
CA CYS A 193 2.17 -1.20 6.55
C CYS A 193 2.50 -2.01 5.30
N ILE A 194 3.77 -2.08 4.90
CA ILE A 194 4.26 -2.84 3.73
C ILE A 194 3.87 -4.31 3.85
N ILE A 195 4.13 -4.94 5.02
CA ILE A 195 3.83 -6.36 5.23
C ILE A 195 2.32 -6.59 5.22
N SER A 196 1.56 -5.79 5.98
CA SER A 196 0.10 -5.90 6.02
C SER A 196 -0.51 -5.74 4.63
N HIS A 197 -0.11 -4.72 3.88
CA HIS A 197 -0.62 -4.42 2.54
C HIS A 197 -0.28 -5.54 1.54
N GLY A 198 0.99 -5.91 1.47
CA GLY A 198 1.44 -6.96 0.56
C GLY A 198 0.78 -8.31 0.84
N VAL A 199 0.65 -8.70 2.12
CA VAL A 199 -0.02 -9.95 2.50
C VAL A 199 -1.52 -9.88 2.24
N LEU A 200 -2.20 -8.78 2.61
CA LEU A 200 -3.63 -8.59 2.35
C LEU A 200 -3.95 -8.78 0.86
N ASN A 201 -3.18 -8.11 -0.01
CA ASN A 201 -3.38 -8.21 -1.44
C ASN A 201 -3.01 -9.62 -1.98
N SER A 202 -1.94 -10.24 -1.46
CA SER A 202 -1.56 -11.60 -1.86
C SER A 202 -2.63 -12.64 -1.53
N LEU A 203 -3.32 -12.47 -0.40
CA LEU A 203 -4.39 -13.37 0.03
C LEU A 203 -5.63 -13.31 -0.86
N SER A 204 -5.79 -12.28 -1.70
CA SER A 204 -6.90 -12.26 -2.66
C SER A 204 -6.83 -13.38 -3.70
N ALA A 205 -5.63 -13.93 -3.98
CA ALA A 205 -5.47 -15.15 -4.81
C ALA A 205 -6.15 -16.38 -4.23
N PHE A 206 -6.52 -16.33 -2.94
CA PHE A 206 -7.07 -17.46 -2.20
C PHE A 206 -8.47 -17.18 -1.63
N SER A 207 -9.13 -16.10 -1.99
CA SER A 207 -10.45 -15.77 -1.47
C SER A 207 -11.53 -16.70 -2.02
N ALA A 208 -12.22 -17.47 -1.17
CA ALA A 208 -13.24 -18.43 -1.60
C ALA A 208 -14.59 -17.82 -1.97
N THR A 209 -14.87 -16.60 -1.51
CA THR A 209 -16.19 -15.97 -1.67
C THR A 209 -16.05 -14.53 -2.14
N GLY A 210 -17.03 -14.08 -2.94
CA GLY A 210 -17.19 -12.67 -3.28
C GLY A 210 -17.34 -11.76 -2.05
N GLU A 211 -17.22 -10.47 -2.24
CA GLU A 211 -17.38 -9.50 -1.16
C GLU A 211 -18.81 -9.51 -0.62
N SER A 212 -18.94 -9.73 0.70
CA SER A 212 -20.19 -9.55 1.41
C SER A 212 -20.25 -8.12 1.96
N MET A 213 -21.35 -7.40 1.73
CA MET A 213 -21.53 -6.04 2.25
C MET A 213 -21.35 -5.99 3.78
N LEU A 214 -21.84 -7.01 4.50
CA LEU A 214 -21.65 -7.11 5.95
C LEU A 214 -20.15 -7.18 6.31
N ARG A 215 -19.37 -7.94 5.55
CA ARG A 215 -17.90 -8.06 5.76
C ARG A 215 -17.20 -6.73 5.53
N VAL A 216 -17.56 -6.01 4.47
CA VAL A 216 -17.01 -4.67 4.18
C VAL A 216 -17.33 -3.72 5.33
N VAL A 217 -18.56 -3.71 5.84
CA VAL A 217 -18.96 -2.87 6.98
C VAL A 217 -18.14 -3.21 8.24
N ILE A 218 -18.02 -4.50 8.58
CA ILE A 218 -17.20 -4.94 9.73
C ILE A 218 -15.74 -4.46 9.58
N LEU A 219 -15.17 -4.61 8.41
CA LEU A 219 -13.80 -4.16 8.13
C LEU A 219 -13.65 -2.66 8.27
N CYS A 220 -14.57 -1.87 7.71
CA CYS A 220 -14.55 -0.42 7.85
C CYS A 220 -14.60 -0.01 9.33
N VAL A 221 -15.48 -0.64 10.11
CA VAL A 221 -15.59 -0.38 11.56
C VAL A 221 -14.28 -0.74 12.28
N LEU A 222 -13.68 -1.90 11.98
CA LEU A 222 -12.40 -2.31 12.57
C LEU A 222 -11.27 -1.35 12.22
N VAL A 223 -11.15 -0.93 10.95
CA VAL A 223 -10.12 0.01 10.49
C VAL A 223 -10.27 1.35 11.20
N VAL A 224 -11.48 1.91 11.24
CA VAL A 224 -11.74 3.20 11.89
C VAL A 224 -11.52 3.10 13.41
N ALA A 225 -12.04 2.07 14.07
CA ALA A 225 -11.86 1.87 15.50
C ALA A 225 -10.37 1.76 15.86
N TYR A 226 -9.62 0.96 15.11
CA TYR A 226 -8.18 0.80 15.35
C TYR A 226 -7.43 2.11 15.11
N ALA A 227 -7.71 2.85 14.03
CA ALA A 227 -7.12 4.15 13.76
C ALA A 227 -7.39 5.16 14.89
N VAL A 228 -8.63 5.22 15.40
CA VAL A 228 -9.01 6.09 16.52
C VAL A 228 -8.27 5.71 17.82
N VAL A 229 -8.18 4.42 18.11
CA VAL A 229 -7.41 3.92 19.26
C VAL A 229 -5.96 4.36 19.16
N LEU A 230 -5.30 4.11 18.01
CA LEU A 230 -3.92 4.50 17.80
C LEU A 230 -3.69 6.01 17.92
N LEU A 231 -4.59 6.84 17.40
CA LEU A 231 -4.51 8.30 17.55
C LEU A 231 -4.57 8.77 19.00
N LYS A 232 -5.33 8.06 19.85
CA LYS A 232 -5.51 8.40 21.26
C LYS A 232 -4.40 7.84 22.16
N THR A 233 -3.85 6.66 21.82
CA THR A 233 -2.95 5.90 22.71
C THR A 233 -1.47 6.03 22.33
N LEU A 234 -1.17 6.24 21.05
CA LEU A 234 0.22 6.39 20.63
C LEU A 234 0.77 7.78 21.01
N PRO A 235 2.05 7.86 21.43
CA PRO A 235 2.70 9.14 21.68
C PRO A 235 2.66 10.00 20.41
N LYS A 236 2.59 11.33 20.59
CA LYS A 236 2.76 12.25 19.46
C LYS A 236 4.13 12.02 18.84
N ALA A 237 4.20 11.94 17.52
CA ALA A 237 5.49 11.88 16.83
C ALA A 237 6.34 13.09 17.25
N LYS A 238 7.62 12.85 17.53
CA LYS A 238 8.55 13.98 17.70
C LYS A 238 8.57 14.74 16.37
N GLU A 239 8.25 16.01 16.43
CA GLU A 239 8.44 16.93 15.30
C GLU A 239 9.97 17.11 15.16
N ASN A 240 10.54 16.53 14.09
CA ASN A 240 11.94 16.73 13.69
C ASN A 240 11.98 17.69 12.51
#